data_fd4db47d38cad72ee0bf1499a8fcba74
#
_entry.id   fd4db47d38cad72ee0bf1499a8fcba74
#
_cell.length_a   1.000
_cell.length_b   1.000
_cell.length_c   1.000
_cell.angle_alpha   90.00
_cell.angle_beta   90.00
_cell.angle_gamma   90.00
#
_symmetry.space_group_name_H-M   'P 1'
#
loop_
_entity.id
_entity.type
_entity.pdbx_description
1 polymer ?
#
loop_
_entity_poly.entity_id
_entity_poly.type
_entity_poly.pdbx_seq_one_letter_code
_entity_poly.pdbx_strand_id
1 'polypeptide(L)'
;MNNILNTLAVGFCILAIFYIVNKLRNRKLVNEPPLVYYKYPIIGHTWDYCADVDKFLLKCKQEYGEIFSIYVYGSVITVVGKELCYEVFNSRDVSFSAAFEEKVPVARILGLPLDYMSFAAEISKNVFTAQMHLFLEKTQQSLYSGVNEIIGECDEPKIIHDLRQVLFSIVSRPVTTILVGDSLCHDNDLINIFMNFSNELYKLLKVPESLGLIHPWIFQQSLIMRFRFGRCKIKKLQEIVIEKIKPEIEERLRQERKFGNNWKPPVDCIQYLLSQPGVDKENPDYVWISGYLLAITFASMSTTVSSTTNFLLDFASRPEYWDDLLEEQEKFNPNDKLTDLDQISKMEKLDSFLKEALRLTGNVFSLIHRVTGSELKFSNGYQLPRGSNVGIYLKNVHYDDERYGPDPNKFDGYRYLGKESPTSKVSRDFLHFGMGRHACPGRIFAINEIKMLSSILIKKYKITTKSKKRPSNFIISGVSFPNPEPLIFEKRVKA
;
A
#
# COMPACT_ATOMS: atom_id res chain seq x y z
N MET A 1 -6.41 14.82 49.37
CA MET A 1 -5.92 13.46 49.09
C MET A 1 -7.06 12.46 48.90
N ASN A 2 -8.05 12.40 49.78
CA ASN A 2 -9.18 11.44 49.67
C ASN A 2 -10.04 11.61 48.39
N ASN A 3 -10.29 12.83 47.89
CA ASN A 3 -11.09 13.05 46.70
C ASN A 3 -10.37 12.54 45.40
N ILE A 4 -9.05 12.67 45.34
CA ILE A 4 -8.26 12.17 44.18
C ILE A 4 -8.25 10.64 44.19
N LEU A 5 -8.09 10.03 45.38
CA LEU A 5 -8.13 8.57 45.52
C LEU A 5 -9.50 7.99 45.14
N ASN A 6 -10.59 8.66 45.56
CA ASN A 6 -11.96 8.25 45.19
C ASN A 6 -12.21 8.41 43.68
N THR A 7 -11.72 9.48 43.04
CA THR A 7 -11.87 9.68 41.61
C THR A 7 -11.08 8.62 40.82
N LEU A 8 -9.87 8.25 41.25
CA LEU A 8 -9.07 7.21 40.66
C LEU A 8 -9.71 5.82 40.84
N ALA A 9 -10.28 5.54 42.03
CA ALA A 9 -10.98 4.29 42.31
C ALA A 9 -12.25 4.14 41.45
N VAL A 10 -13.06 5.20 41.31
CA VAL A 10 -14.23 5.22 40.44
C VAL A 10 -13.81 5.03 38.96
N GLY A 11 -12.76 5.70 38.50
CA GLY A 11 -12.22 5.50 37.16
C GLY A 11 -11.77 4.07 36.90
N PHE A 12 -11.09 3.46 37.87
CA PHE A 12 -10.67 2.05 37.80
C PHE A 12 -11.87 1.08 37.78
N CYS A 13 -12.89 1.31 38.60
CA CYS A 13 -14.12 0.52 38.62
C CYS A 13 -14.87 0.61 37.28
N ILE A 14 -14.97 1.80 36.71
CA ILE A 14 -15.60 1.99 35.39
C ILE A 14 -14.82 1.23 34.29
N LEU A 15 -13.50 1.28 34.28
CA LEU A 15 -12.65 0.55 33.35
C LEU A 15 -12.76 -0.96 33.54
N ALA A 16 -12.82 -1.43 34.80
CA ALA A 16 -12.98 -2.84 35.12
C ALA A 16 -14.37 -3.36 34.68
N ILE A 17 -15.44 -2.60 34.94
CA ILE A 17 -16.81 -2.93 34.50
C ILE A 17 -16.86 -2.94 32.98
N PHE A 18 -16.28 -1.95 32.31
CA PHE A 18 -16.23 -1.90 30.85
C PHE A 18 -15.46 -3.08 30.26
N TYR A 19 -14.35 -3.48 30.88
CA TYR A 19 -13.56 -4.66 30.50
C TYR A 19 -14.39 -5.96 30.67
N ILE A 20 -15.08 -6.12 31.82
CA ILE A 20 -15.90 -7.27 32.11
C ILE A 20 -17.10 -7.35 31.14
N VAL A 21 -17.79 -6.23 30.90
CA VAL A 21 -18.92 -6.15 29.97
C VAL A 21 -18.48 -6.48 28.54
N ASN A 22 -17.32 -5.99 28.11
CA ASN A 22 -16.78 -6.28 26.77
C ASN A 22 -16.37 -7.76 26.64
N LYS A 23 -15.83 -8.36 27.70
CA LYS A 23 -15.52 -9.78 27.77
C LYS A 23 -16.76 -10.68 27.78
N LEU A 24 -17.84 -10.25 28.43
CA LEU A 24 -19.12 -10.98 28.46
C LEU A 24 -19.95 -10.81 27.19
N ARG A 25 -19.76 -9.71 26.46
CA ARG A 25 -20.46 -9.41 25.20
C ARG A 25 -19.97 -10.28 24.03
N ASN A 26 -18.73 -10.74 24.06
CA ASN A 26 -18.18 -11.66 23.08
C ASN A 26 -18.64 -13.08 23.44
N ARG A 27 -19.84 -13.46 23.00
CA ARG A 27 -20.26 -14.86 23.03
C ARG A 27 -19.27 -15.64 22.16
N LYS A 28 -18.48 -16.51 22.79
CA LYS A 28 -17.61 -17.44 22.08
C LYS A 28 -18.47 -18.35 21.20
N LEU A 29 -18.13 -18.45 19.94
CA LEU A 29 -18.63 -19.53 19.10
C LEU A 29 -18.07 -20.86 19.62
N VAL A 30 -18.72 -21.96 19.27
CA VAL A 30 -18.37 -23.28 19.79
C VAL A 30 -16.97 -23.71 19.39
N ASN A 31 -16.42 -23.15 18.28
CA ASN A 31 -15.13 -23.57 17.73
C ASN A 31 -14.31 -22.35 17.21
N GLU A 32 -13.96 -21.43 18.11
CA GLU A 32 -13.04 -20.34 17.78
C GLU A 32 -11.57 -20.82 17.76
N PRO A 33 -10.72 -20.24 16.90
CA PRO A 33 -9.30 -20.51 16.91
C PRO A 33 -8.68 -20.28 18.31
N PRO A 34 -7.69 -21.13 18.72
CA PRO A 34 -7.11 -21.01 20.04
C PRO A 34 -6.45 -19.67 20.25
N LEU A 35 -6.76 -19.02 21.37
CA LEU A 35 -6.05 -17.82 21.81
C LEU A 35 -4.72 -18.23 22.44
N VAL A 36 -3.63 -17.78 21.87
CA VAL A 36 -2.28 -18.00 22.42
C VAL A 36 -2.23 -17.50 23.86
N TYR A 37 -1.62 -18.26 24.74
CA TYR A 37 -1.50 -17.87 26.14
C TYR A 37 -0.63 -16.63 26.31
N TYR A 38 -1.07 -15.67 27.13
CA TYR A 38 -0.31 -14.48 27.50
C TYR A 38 -0.36 -14.22 29.01
N LYS A 39 0.77 -13.77 29.54
CA LYS A 39 0.96 -13.54 30.97
C LYS A 39 0.28 -12.24 31.47
N TYR A 40 0.30 -11.19 30.65
CA TYR A 40 -0.13 -9.84 31.04
C TYR A 40 -1.48 -9.48 30.41
N PRO A 41 -2.57 -9.36 31.21
CA PRO A 41 -3.93 -9.22 30.68
C PRO A 41 -4.18 -7.97 29.82
N ILE A 42 -3.49 -6.86 30.09
CA ILE A 42 -3.67 -5.60 29.35
C ILE A 42 -2.74 -5.55 28.14
N ILE A 43 -1.50 -5.98 28.32
CA ILE A 43 -0.45 -5.88 27.32
C ILE A 43 -0.58 -7.01 26.28
N GLY A 44 -1.05 -8.19 26.72
CA GLY A 44 -1.14 -9.37 25.88
C GLY A 44 0.22 -9.75 25.31
N HIS A 45 0.28 -9.94 23.99
CA HIS A 45 1.48 -10.26 23.23
C HIS A 45 2.17 -9.02 22.64
N THR A 46 1.73 -7.81 22.96
CA THR A 46 2.20 -6.59 22.29
C THR A 46 3.72 -6.44 22.34
N TRP A 47 4.35 -6.78 23.47
CA TRP A 47 5.82 -6.69 23.58
C TRP A 47 6.55 -7.70 22.68
N ASP A 48 6.14 -8.97 22.71
CA ASP A 48 6.75 -9.99 21.87
C ASP A 48 6.56 -9.68 20.37
N TYR A 49 5.36 -9.21 20.03
CA TYR A 49 5.00 -8.79 18.69
C TYR A 49 5.81 -7.58 18.19
N CYS A 50 6.07 -6.59 19.06
CA CYS A 50 6.88 -5.43 18.72
C CYS A 50 8.38 -5.74 18.68
N ALA A 51 8.85 -6.67 19.53
CA ALA A 51 10.26 -7.03 19.59
C ALA A 51 10.72 -7.76 18.33
N ASP A 52 9.97 -8.79 17.91
CA ASP A 52 10.24 -9.55 16.69
C ASP A 52 8.97 -10.31 16.28
N VAL A 53 8.17 -9.67 15.43
CA VAL A 53 6.90 -10.22 14.97
C VAL A 53 7.06 -11.55 14.24
N ASP A 54 8.12 -11.72 13.46
CA ASP A 54 8.34 -12.94 12.70
C ASP A 54 8.67 -14.13 13.61
N LYS A 55 9.65 -13.95 14.49
CA LYS A 55 10.01 -14.97 15.48
C LYS A 55 8.84 -15.33 16.39
N PHE A 56 8.07 -14.33 16.81
CA PHE A 56 6.88 -14.53 17.63
C PHE A 56 5.81 -15.35 16.90
N LEU A 57 5.44 -14.96 15.66
CA LEU A 57 4.43 -15.69 14.89
C LEU A 57 4.87 -17.08 14.49
N LEU A 58 6.17 -17.26 14.16
CA LEU A 58 6.73 -18.57 13.86
C LEU A 58 6.61 -19.53 15.06
N LYS A 59 6.93 -19.04 16.27
CA LYS A 59 6.76 -19.82 17.51
C LYS A 59 5.29 -20.19 17.72
N CYS A 60 4.40 -19.23 17.60
CA CYS A 60 2.96 -19.48 17.74
C CYS A 60 2.47 -20.52 16.73
N LYS A 61 2.92 -20.44 15.46
CA LYS A 61 2.56 -21.41 14.42
C LYS A 61 3.05 -22.82 14.76
N GLN A 62 4.27 -22.96 15.28
CA GLN A 62 4.82 -24.26 15.70
C GLN A 62 4.00 -24.90 16.83
N GLU A 63 3.46 -24.08 17.74
CA GLU A 63 2.72 -24.55 18.91
C GLU A 63 1.21 -24.76 18.61
N TYR A 64 0.60 -23.88 17.81
CA TYR A 64 -0.87 -23.82 17.59
C TYR A 64 -1.30 -24.20 16.17
N GLY A 65 -0.39 -24.38 15.22
CA GLY A 65 -0.68 -24.74 13.84
C GLY A 65 -1.01 -23.55 12.93
N GLU A 66 -1.79 -23.79 11.86
CA GLU A 66 -2.06 -22.84 10.77
C GLU A 66 -2.99 -21.68 11.13
N ILE A 67 -3.77 -21.79 12.22
CA ILE A 67 -4.71 -20.77 12.64
C ILE A 67 -4.73 -20.63 14.15
N PHE A 68 -4.49 -19.43 14.64
CA PHE A 68 -4.48 -19.10 16.06
C PHE A 68 -4.81 -17.62 16.25
N SER A 69 -5.17 -17.22 17.46
CA SER A 69 -5.48 -15.83 17.80
C SER A 69 -4.43 -15.26 18.76
N ILE A 70 -4.05 -14.00 18.53
CA ILE A 70 -3.13 -13.23 19.38
C ILE A 70 -3.84 -12.00 19.92
N TYR A 71 -3.45 -11.54 21.10
CA TYR A 71 -3.95 -10.32 21.70
C TYR A 71 -2.86 -9.24 21.65
N VAL A 72 -3.02 -8.26 20.75
CA VAL A 72 -2.05 -7.18 20.53
C VAL A 72 -2.77 -5.83 20.46
N TYR A 73 -2.18 -4.80 21.04
CA TYR A 73 -2.73 -3.42 21.08
C TYR A 73 -4.19 -3.36 21.51
N GLY A 74 -4.57 -4.17 22.50
CA GLY A 74 -5.94 -4.17 23.03
C GLY A 74 -6.98 -4.89 22.18
N SER A 75 -6.57 -5.57 21.11
CA SER A 75 -7.45 -6.29 20.18
C SER A 75 -7.01 -7.73 19.96
N VAL A 76 -7.98 -8.63 19.80
CA VAL A 76 -7.72 -9.98 19.34
C VAL A 76 -7.68 -9.99 17.82
N ILE A 77 -6.61 -10.55 17.25
CA ILE A 77 -6.44 -10.74 15.82
C ILE A 77 -6.17 -12.22 15.58
N THR A 78 -6.97 -12.85 14.73
CA THR A 78 -6.70 -14.22 14.28
C THR A 78 -5.66 -14.20 13.18
N VAL A 79 -4.62 -14.99 13.34
CA VAL A 79 -3.52 -15.18 12.39
C VAL A 79 -3.79 -16.42 11.57
N VAL A 80 -3.68 -16.30 10.25
CA VAL A 80 -3.92 -17.40 9.31
C VAL A 80 -2.67 -17.61 8.46
N GLY A 81 -2.18 -18.84 8.38
CA GLY A 81 -1.04 -19.26 7.59
C GLY A 81 -1.37 -19.63 6.14
N LYS A 82 -0.41 -20.30 5.48
CA LYS A 82 -0.41 -20.58 4.04
C LYS A 82 -1.60 -21.44 3.57
N GLU A 83 -2.08 -22.37 4.40
CA GLU A 83 -3.10 -23.34 3.98
C GLU A 83 -4.51 -22.73 3.91
N LEU A 84 -4.82 -21.81 4.83
CA LEU A 84 -6.16 -21.27 5.00
C LEU A 84 -6.30 -19.82 4.50
N CYS A 85 -5.22 -19.13 4.16
CA CYS A 85 -5.27 -17.72 3.77
C CYS A 85 -6.18 -17.46 2.56
N TYR A 86 -6.28 -18.42 1.62
CA TYR A 86 -7.14 -18.28 0.45
C TYR A 86 -8.65 -18.24 0.82
N GLU A 87 -9.06 -18.85 1.93
CA GLU A 87 -10.44 -18.82 2.40
C GLU A 87 -10.82 -17.40 2.85
N VAL A 88 -9.90 -16.68 3.50
CA VAL A 88 -10.10 -15.27 3.84
C VAL A 88 -10.27 -14.43 2.58
N PHE A 89 -9.37 -14.59 1.59
CA PHE A 89 -9.41 -13.78 0.36
C PHE A 89 -10.61 -14.06 -0.54
N ASN A 90 -11.21 -15.24 -0.48
CA ASN A 90 -12.38 -15.59 -1.28
C ASN A 90 -13.71 -15.33 -0.57
N SER A 91 -13.67 -15.10 0.74
CA SER A 91 -14.88 -14.87 1.53
C SER A 91 -15.55 -13.54 1.19
N ARG A 92 -16.89 -13.54 1.17
CA ARG A 92 -17.74 -12.34 1.10
C ARG A 92 -18.01 -11.76 2.49
N ASP A 93 -17.74 -12.53 3.53
CA ASP A 93 -18.03 -12.19 4.92
C ASP A 93 -16.93 -11.36 5.58
N VAL A 94 -15.87 -10.99 4.85
CA VAL A 94 -14.79 -10.17 5.35
C VAL A 94 -14.59 -8.90 4.52
N SER A 95 -14.07 -7.85 5.16
CA SER A 95 -13.77 -6.57 4.52
C SER A 95 -12.42 -6.04 4.97
N PHE A 96 -11.53 -5.80 4.01
CA PHE A 96 -10.27 -5.09 4.24
C PHE A 96 -10.54 -3.62 4.59
N SER A 97 -11.47 -2.96 3.87
CA SER A 97 -11.84 -1.57 4.12
C SER A 97 -12.31 -1.36 5.56
N ALA A 98 -13.18 -2.23 6.08
CA ALA A 98 -13.67 -2.13 7.45
C ALA A 98 -12.55 -2.28 8.49
N ALA A 99 -11.60 -3.19 8.27
CA ALA A 99 -10.45 -3.36 9.15
C ALA A 99 -9.50 -2.15 9.09
N PHE A 100 -9.29 -1.58 7.90
CA PHE A 100 -8.44 -0.43 7.70
C PHE A 100 -9.03 0.83 8.35
N GLU A 101 -10.32 1.10 8.13
CA GLU A 101 -11.04 2.24 8.72
C GLU A 101 -11.11 2.19 10.25
N GLU A 102 -11.09 1.00 10.85
CA GLU A 102 -11.00 0.85 12.30
C GLU A 102 -9.68 1.40 12.84
N LYS A 103 -8.59 1.25 12.08
CA LYS A 103 -7.25 1.73 12.46
C LYS A 103 -6.98 3.16 11.99
N VAL A 104 -7.36 3.47 10.77
CA VAL A 104 -7.10 4.76 10.12
C VAL A 104 -8.40 5.29 9.53
N PRO A 105 -9.10 6.23 10.18
CA PRO A 105 -10.42 6.71 9.77
C PRO A 105 -10.35 7.66 8.56
N VAL A 106 -9.83 7.18 7.42
CA VAL A 106 -9.62 7.97 6.20
C VAL A 106 -10.93 8.51 5.64
N ALA A 107 -12.00 7.71 5.68
CA ALA A 107 -13.31 8.15 5.25
C ALA A 107 -13.75 9.44 5.97
N ARG A 108 -13.64 9.45 7.31
CA ARG A 108 -13.97 10.62 8.14
C ARG A 108 -13.03 11.81 7.92
N ILE A 109 -11.74 11.53 7.67
CA ILE A 109 -10.72 12.56 7.46
C ILE A 109 -10.96 13.29 6.13
N LEU A 110 -11.30 12.56 5.07
CA LEU A 110 -11.45 13.08 3.71
C LEU A 110 -12.91 13.39 3.30
N GLY A 111 -13.89 13.16 4.18
CA GLY A 111 -15.30 13.35 3.85
C GLY A 111 -15.86 12.32 2.88
N LEU A 112 -15.37 11.08 2.93
CA LEU A 112 -15.76 9.99 2.05
C LEU A 112 -16.77 9.04 2.73
N PRO A 113 -17.55 8.26 1.95
CA PRO A 113 -18.34 7.15 2.48
C PRO A 113 -17.46 6.09 3.15
N LEU A 114 -18.01 5.34 4.12
CA LEU A 114 -17.23 4.31 4.83
C LEU A 114 -16.76 3.16 3.94
N ASP A 115 -17.43 2.92 2.83
CA ASP A 115 -17.10 1.90 1.82
C ASP A 115 -16.29 2.46 0.63
N TYR A 116 -15.73 3.68 0.78
CA TYR A 116 -15.00 4.39 -0.28
C TYR A 116 -13.95 3.54 -1.01
N MET A 117 -13.34 2.57 -0.33
CA MET A 117 -12.31 1.71 -0.96
C MET A 117 -12.86 0.86 -2.10
N SER A 118 -14.13 0.47 -2.04
CA SER A 118 -14.76 -0.28 -3.14
C SER A 118 -14.83 0.56 -4.40
N PHE A 119 -15.24 1.81 -4.26
CA PHE A 119 -15.31 2.73 -5.39
C PHE A 119 -13.92 3.22 -5.83
N ALA A 120 -12.98 3.45 -4.91
CA ALA A 120 -11.58 3.72 -5.26
C ALA A 120 -10.93 2.55 -6.04
N ALA A 121 -11.31 1.31 -5.72
CA ALA A 121 -10.89 0.14 -6.48
C ALA A 121 -11.48 0.11 -7.90
N GLU A 122 -12.72 0.55 -8.05
CA GLU A 122 -13.39 0.70 -9.35
C GLU A 122 -12.70 1.77 -10.19
N ILE A 123 -12.38 2.93 -9.63
CA ILE A 123 -11.60 3.98 -10.30
C ILE A 123 -10.24 3.42 -10.76
N SER A 124 -9.52 2.72 -9.88
CA SER A 124 -8.22 2.12 -10.21
C SER A 124 -8.31 1.13 -11.36
N LYS A 125 -9.37 0.32 -11.40
CA LYS A 125 -9.62 -0.63 -12.48
C LYS A 125 -9.98 0.07 -13.80
N ASN A 126 -10.90 1.03 -13.75
CA ASN A 126 -11.50 1.61 -14.95
C ASN A 126 -10.66 2.75 -15.55
N VAL A 127 -9.91 3.51 -14.73
CA VAL A 127 -9.05 4.60 -15.19
C VAL A 127 -7.61 4.11 -15.33
N PHE A 128 -6.95 3.68 -14.24
CA PHE A 128 -5.53 3.35 -14.27
C PHE A 128 -5.22 2.11 -15.10
N THR A 129 -6.03 1.05 -14.97
CA THR A 129 -5.73 -0.23 -15.65
C THR A 129 -6.34 -0.30 -17.03
N ALA A 130 -7.66 -0.06 -17.16
CA ALA A 130 -8.34 -0.25 -18.45
C ALA A 130 -7.92 0.79 -19.50
N GLN A 131 -7.59 2.03 -19.07
CA GLN A 131 -7.16 3.12 -19.95
C GLN A 131 -5.63 3.28 -20.00
N MET A 132 -4.86 2.34 -19.46
CA MET A 132 -3.40 2.44 -19.35
C MET A 132 -2.72 2.70 -20.69
N HIS A 133 -3.24 2.11 -21.77
CA HIS A 133 -2.72 2.31 -23.12
C HIS A 133 -2.76 3.79 -23.57
N LEU A 134 -3.71 4.59 -23.07
CA LEU A 134 -3.81 6.03 -23.37
C LEU A 134 -2.78 6.87 -22.58
N PHE A 135 -2.31 6.36 -21.47
CA PHE A 135 -1.35 7.04 -20.60
C PHE A 135 0.09 6.60 -20.79
N LEU A 136 0.34 5.52 -21.53
CA LEU A 136 1.64 4.87 -21.60
C LEU A 136 2.76 5.85 -22.01
N GLU A 137 2.60 6.53 -23.13
CA GLU A 137 3.61 7.47 -23.65
C GLU A 137 3.83 8.63 -22.65
N LYS A 138 2.75 9.22 -22.14
CA LYS A 138 2.83 10.33 -21.17
C LYS A 138 3.50 9.89 -19.87
N THR A 139 3.16 8.70 -19.38
CA THR A 139 3.77 8.13 -18.18
C THR A 139 5.27 7.96 -18.37
N GLN A 140 5.69 7.37 -19.48
CA GLN A 140 7.10 7.18 -19.78
C GLN A 140 7.85 8.51 -19.91
N GLN A 141 7.28 9.49 -20.64
CA GLN A 141 7.88 10.82 -20.78
C GLN A 141 8.01 11.53 -19.44
N SER A 142 6.98 11.46 -18.60
CA SER A 142 6.99 12.06 -17.25
C SER A 142 8.05 11.42 -16.34
N LEU A 143 8.19 10.08 -16.38
CA LEU A 143 9.22 9.37 -15.65
C LEU A 143 10.62 9.73 -16.16
N TYR A 144 10.82 9.77 -17.49
CA TYR A 144 12.09 10.13 -18.10
C TYR A 144 12.52 11.57 -17.77
N SER A 145 11.60 12.52 -17.90
CA SER A 145 11.84 13.92 -17.51
C SER A 145 12.16 14.03 -16.02
N GLY A 146 11.40 13.33 -15.17
CA GLY A 146 11.62 13.31 -13.74
C GLY A 146 13.01 12.76 -13.37
N VAL A 147 13.44 11.67 -13.99
CA VAL A 147 14.78 11.10 -13.80
C VAL A 147 15.86 12.11 -14.24
N ASN A 148 15.71 12.74 -15.40
CA ASN A 148 16.69 13.71 -15.91
C ASN A 148 16.80 14.96 -15.03
N GLU A 149 15.70 15.50 -14.56
CA GLU A 149 15.67 16.72 -13.76
C GLU A 149 16.17 16.50 -12.32
N ILE A 150 15.81 15.35 -11.71
CA ILE A 150 16.05 15.13 -10.28
C ILE A 150 17.36 14.37 -10.03
N ILE A 151 17.63 13.31 -10.81
CA ILE A 151 18.87 12.54 -10.72
C ILE A 151 19.95 13.21 -11.57
N GLY A 152 19.65 13.54 -12.83
CA GLY A 152 20.56 14.20 -13.76
C GLY A 152 21.46 13.22 -14.51
N GLU A 153 22.52 13.73 -15.16
CA GLU A 153 23.41 12.91 -16.00
C GLU A 153 24.36 12.02 -15.21
N CYS A 154 24.77 12.42 -14.00
CA CYS A 154 25.72 11.69 -13.14
C CYS A 154 27.06 11.36 -13.85
N ASP A 155 27.63 12.33 -14.56
CA ASP A 155 28.98 12.22 -15.17
C ASP A 155 30.05 11.93 -14.10
N GLU A 156 29.87 12.45 -12.88
CA GLU A 156 30.58 12.05 -11.66
C GLU A 156 29.63 11.22 -10.78
N PRO A 157 30.12 10.23 -9.99
CA PRO A 157 29.30 9.43 -9.10
C PRO A 157 28.50 10.30 -8.12
N LYS A 158 27.17 10.23 -8.18
CA LYS A 158 26.23 11.00 -7.34
C LYS A 158 25.64 10.13 -6.24
N ILE A 159 25.82 10.55 -4.99
CA ILE A 159 25.22 9.88 -3.84
C ILE A 159 23.84 10.47 -3.58
N ILE A 160 22.80 9.62 -3.65
CA ILE A 160 21.42 9.97 -3.31
C ILE A 160 21.14 9.47 -1.89
N HIS A 161 21.08 10.38 -0.92
CA HIS A 161 20.86 10.09 0.49
C HIS A 161 19.39 9.81 0.82
N ASP A 162 18.45 10.49 0.17
CA ASP A 162 17.02 10.27 0.33
C ASP A 162 16.40 9.76 -0.98
N LEU A 163 16.66 8.48 -1.26
CA LEU A 163 16.12 7.82 -2.44
C LEU A 163 14.58 7.86 -2.46
N ARG A 164 13.96 7.74 -1.29
CA ARG A 164 12.50 7.75 -1.18
C ARG A 164 11.92 9.07 -1.66
N GLN A 165 12.49 10.20 -1.23
CA GLN A 165 12.03 11.53 -1.66
C GLN A 165 12.23 11.73 -3.17
N VAL A 166 13.38 11.30 -3.71
CA VAL A 166 13.65 11.32 -5.16
C VAL A 166 12.62 10.53 -5.94
N LEU A 167 12.31 9.31 -5.51
CA LEU A 167 11.30 8.47 -6.17
C LEU A 167 9.89 9.05 -6.05
N PHE A 168 9.53 9.64 -4.89
CA PHE A 168 8.24 10.35 -4.77
C PHE A 168 8.14 11.49 -5.79
N SER A 169 9.19 12.27 -5.96
CA SER A 169 9.22 13.39 -6.92
C SER A 169 9.12 12.93 -8.39
N ILE A 170 9.62 11.73 -8.71
CA ILE A 170 9.53 11.15 -10.05
C ILE A 170 8.14 10.53 -10.28
N VAL A 171 7.69 9.65 -9.38
CA VAL A 171 6.43 8.88 -9.50
C VAL A 171 5.19 9.79 -9.38
N SER A 172 5.27 10.91 -8.66
CA SER A 172 4.13 11.82 -8.52
C SER A 172 3.66 12.42 -9.83
N ARG A 173 4.53 12.62 -10.81
CA ARG A 173 4.23 13.28 -12.08
C ARG A 173 3.22 12.48 -12.94
N PRO A 174 3.48 11.21 -13.32
CA PRO A 174 2.52 10.43 -14.09
C PRO A 174 1.22 10.18 -13.32
N VAL A 175 1.29 9.96 -12.00
CA VAL A 175 0.09 9.77 -11.19
C VAL A 175 -0.77 11.03 -11.19
N THR A 176 -0.17 12.23 -11.07
CA THR A 176 -0.90 13.51 -11.15
C THR A 176 -1.61 13.66 -12.49
N THR A 177 -0.95 13.29 -13.60
CA THR A 177 -1.57 13.33 -14.93
C THR A 177 -2.85 12.48 -15.00
N ILE A 178 -2.81 11.28 -14.44
CA ILE A 178 -3.99 10.37 -14.43
C ILE A 178 -5.07 10.86 -13.48
N LEU A 179 -4.70 11.52 -12.37
CA LEU A 179 -5.66 12.02 -11.40
C LEU A 179 -6.43 13.24 -11.91
N VAL A 180 -5.74 14.24 -12.47
CA VAL A 180 -6.31 15.56 -12.74
C VAL A 180 -6.29 15.96 -14.22
N GLY A 181 -5.70 15.15 -15.09
CA GLY A 181 -5.61 15.39 -16.52
C GLY A 181 -4.51 16.37 -16.94
N ASP A 182 -4.41 16.62 -18.25
CA ASP A 182 -3.32 17.39 -18.86
C ASP A 182 -3.33 18.87 -18.46
N SER A 183 -4.49 19.44 -18.19
CA SER A 183 -4.63 20.87 -17.82
C SER A 183 -3.99 21.21 -16.46
N LEU A 184 -4.00 20.27 -15.53
CA LEU A 184 -3.54 20.48 -14.15
C LEU A 184 -2.28 19.67 -13.79
N CYS A 185 -1.82 18.75 -14.64
CA CYS A 185 -0.72 17.85 -14.30
C CYS A 185 0.64 18.55 -14.09
N HIS A 186 0.78 19.78 -14.54
CA HIS A 186 1.98 20.62 -14.35
C HIS A 186 1.85 21.63 -13.21
N ASP A 187 0.71 21.64 -12.49
CA ASP A 187 0.55 22.53 -11.32
C ASP A 187 1.45 22.03 -10.18
N ASN A 188 2.47 22.81 -9.85
CA ASN A 188 3.46 22.47 -8.84
C ASN A 188 2.86 22.30 -7.43
N ASP A 189 1.78 23.04 -7.12
CA ASP A 189 1.12 22.93 -5.82
C ASP A 189 0.43 21.55 -5.71
N LEU A 190 -0.29 21.12 -6.76
CA LEU A 190 -0.94 19.81 -6.81
C LEU A 190 0.10 18.67 -6.73
N ILE A 191 1.17 18.75 -7.53
CA ILE A 191 2.26 17.75 -7.48
C ILE A 191 2.83 17.66 -6.07
N ASN A 192 3.15 18.81 -5.45
CA ASN A 192 3.69 18.87 -4.09
C ASN A 192 2.71 18.35 -3.04
N ILE A 193 1.41 18.63 -3.19
CA ILE A 193 0.38 18.12 -2.29
C ILE A 193 0.31 16.60 -2.40
N PHE A 194 0.18 16.07 -3.60
CA PHE A 194 0.09 14.62 -3.82
C PHE A 194 1.35 13.89 -3.35
N MET A 195 2.53 14.43 -3.63
CA MET A 195 3.81 13.90 -3.16
C MET A 195 3.88 13.85 -1.61
N ASN A 196 3.43 14.92 -0.94
CA ASN A 196 3.58 15.04 0.51
C ASN A 196 2.38 14.53 1.31
N PHE A 197 1.25 14.24 0.67
CA PHE A 197 0.02 13.82 1.35
C PHE A 197 0.22 12.57 2.21
N SER A 198 0.93 11.57 1.69
CA SER A 198 1.26 10.36 2.45
C SER A 198 2.06 10.67 3.72
N ASN A 199 3.01 11.61 3.64
CA ASN A 199 3.81 12.01 4.79
C ASN A 199 2.96 12.72 5.86
N GLU A 200 2.01 13.56 5.45
CA GLU A 200 1.08 14.23 6.37
C GLU A 200 0.12 13.23 7.05
N LEU A 201 -0.36 12.23 6.29
CA LEU A 201 -1.16 11.16 6.86
C LEU A 201 -0.36 10.30 7.84
N TYR A 202 0.89 9.94 7.52
CA TYR A 202 1.77 9.23 8.45
C TYR A 202 2.09 10.04 9.71
N LYS A 203 2.21 11.38 9.62
CA LYS A 203 2.36 12.24 10.80
C LYS A 203 1.13 12.19 11.71
N LEU A 204 -0.07 12.12 11.12
CA LEU A 204 -1.30 11.92 11.88
C LEU A 204 -1.26 10.60 12.66
N LEU A 205 -0.78 9.54 12.00
CA LEU A 205 -0.69 8.19 12.57
C LEU A 205 0.40 8.03 13.65
N LYS A 206 1.27 9.02 13.87
CA LYS A 206 2.25 9.04 14.96
C LYS A 206 1.60 9.25 16.34
N VAL A 207 0.46 8.64 16.57
CA VAL A 207 -0.15 8.49 17.90
C VAL A 207 0.41 7.20 18.50
N PRO A 208 0.83 7.20 19.77
CA PRO A 208 1.32 5.98 20.39
C PRO A 208 0.28 4.86 20.29
N GLU A 209 0.62 3.77 19.62
CA GLU A 209 -0.26 2.59 19.52
C GLU A 209 -0.57 2.00 20.90
N SER A 210 0.26 2.33 21.91
CA SER A 210 0.01 2.01 23.30
C SER A 210 -1.32 2.53 23.84
N LEU A 211 -1.91 3.57 23.25
CA LEU A 211 -3.27 3.99 23.59
C LEU A 211 -4.31 2.92 23.24
N GLY A 212 -4.03 2.08 22.24
CA GLY A 212 -4.83 0.91 21.90
C GLY A 212 -4.83 -0.15 23.00
N LEU A 213 -3.79 -0.19 23.86
CA LEU A 213 -3.75 -1.10 25.02
C LEU A 213 -4.84 -0.78 26.04
N ILE A 214 -5.25 0.48 26.13
CA ILE A 214 -6.37 0.88 26.99
C ILE A 214 -7.68 0.44 26.32
N HIS A 215 -7.92 0.89 25.11
CA HIS A 215 -9.02 0.45 24.26
C HIS A 215 -8.82 0.95 22.81
N PRO A 216 -9.08 0.13 21.78
CA PRO A 216 -8.94 0.53 20.37
C PRO A 216 -9.73 1.79 20.00
N TRP A 217 -10.91 1.99 20.60
CA TRP A 217 -11.72 3.19 20.43
C TRP A 217 -10.99 4.46 20.91
N ILE A 218 -10.24 4.40 22.04
CA ILE A 218 -9.48 5.54 22.56
C ILE A 218 -8.39 5.93 21.56
N PHE A 219 -7.70 4.95 21.00
CA PHE A 219 -6.72 5.19 19.93
C PHE A 219 -7.38 5.89 18.73
N GLN A 220 -8.52 5.39 18.26
CA GLN A 220 -9.24 5.98 17.15
C GLN A 220 -9.73 7.41 17.46
N GLN A 221 -10.30 7.66 18.64
CA GLN A 221 -10.70 9.01 19.05
C GLN A 221 -9.51 9.97 19.13
N SER A 222 -8.34 9.49 19.59
CA SER A 222 -7.12 10.31 19.65
C SER A 222 -6.64 10.73 18.26
N LEU A 223 -6.77 9.86 17.25
CA LEU A 223 -6.51 10.22 15.85
C LEU A 223 -7.47 11.31 15.34
N ILE A 224 -8.77 11.15 15.63
CA ILE A 224 -9.80 12.13 15.23
C ILE A 224 -9.56 13.48 15.91
N MET A 225 -9.25 13.48 17.21
CA MET A 225 -8.92 14.71 17.94
C MET A 225 -7.67 15.38 17.39
N ARG A 226 -6.63 14.58 17.09
CA ARG A 226 -5.40 15.09 16.47
C ARG A 226 -5.66 15.68 15.09
N PHE A 227 -6.55 15.08 14.30
CA PHE A 227 -6.98 15.64 13.02
C PHE A 227 -7.74 16.96 13.20
N ARG A 228 -8.66 17.04 14.17
CA ARG A 228 -9.50 18.24 14.40
C ARG A 228 -8.74 19.41 15.00
N PHE A 229 -7.89 19.14 16.00
CA PHE A 229 -7.25 20.16 16.85
C PHE A 229 -5.73 20.17 16.74
N GLY A 230 -5.13 19.18 16.07
CA GLY A 230 -3.69 19.07 15.90
C GLY A 230 -3.16 19.96 14.77
N ARG A 231 -1.83 19.99 14.66
CA ARG A 231 -1.13 20.67 13.56
C ARG A 231 -1.15 19.86 12.25
N CYS A 232 -2.19 19.06 12.03
CA CYS A 232 -2.32 18.25 10.82
C CYS A 232 -2.78 19.15 9.66
N LYS A 233 -2.03 19.11 8.57
CA LYS A 233 -2.29 19.96 7.40
C LYS A 233 -3.28 19.32 6.41
N ILE A 234 -3.79 18.11 6.65
CA ILE A 234 -4.59 17.35 5.67
C ILE A 234 -5.80 18.15 5.19
N LYS A 235 -6.55 18.76 6.12
CA LYS A 235 -7.70 19.60 5.74
C LYS A 235 -7.29 20.77 4.84
N LYS A 236 -6.22 21.47 5.20
CA LYS A 236 -5.69 22.58 4.38
C LYS A 236 -5.20 22.09 3.02
N LEU A 237 -4.55 20.92 2.95
CA LEU A 237 -4.15 20.33 1.66
C LEU A 237 -5.37 20.01 0.80
N GLN A 238 -6.42 19.45 1.38
CA GLN A 238 -7.68 19.17 0.66
C GLN A 238 -8.35 20.46 0.17
N GLU A 239 -8.38 21.53 0.98
CA GLU A 239 -8.91 22.84 0.59
C GLU A 239 -8.14 23.40 -0.62
N ILE A 240 -6.80 23.30 -0.64
CA ILE A 240 -6.00 23.73 -1.79
C ILE A 240 -6.29 22.86 -3.03
N VAL A 241 -6.42 21.54 -2.88
CA VAL A 241 -6.81 20.67 -3.99
C VAL A 241 -8.15 21.10 -4.56
N ILE A 242 -9.15 21.39 -3.71
CA ILE A 242 -10.47 21.89 -4.14
C ILE A 242 -10.34 23.21 -4.90
N GLU A 243 -9.58 24.17 -4.38
CA GLU A 243 -9.34 25.46 -5.04
C GLU A 243 -8.76 25.29 -6.44
N LYS A 244 -7.81 24.37 -6.60
CA LYS A 244 -7.14 24.11 -7.89
C LYS A 244 -8.02 23.34 -8.89
N ILE A 245 -8.79 22.34 -8.44
CA ILE A 245 -9.61 21.54 -9.35
C ILE A 245 -10.93 22.17 -9.72
N LYS A 246 -11.45 23.07 -8.89
CA LYS A 246 -12.77 23.70 -9.09
C LYS A 246 -12.90 24.42 -10.44
N PRO A 247 -11.98 25.31 -10.86
CA PRO A 247 -12.08 25.99 -12.16
C PRO A 247 -12.09 25.01 -13.35
N GLU A 248 -11.29 23.95 -13.27
CA GLU A 248 -11.23 22.91 -14.30
C GLU A 248 -12.55 22.14 -14.39
N ILE A 249 -13.12 21.75 -13.25
CA ILE A 249 -14.41 21.07 -13.20
C ILE A 249 -15.51 21.94 -13.80
N GLU A 250 -15.58 23.22 -13.42
CA GLU A 250 -16.56 24.15 -13.93
C GLU A 250 -16.43 24.36 -15.46
N GLU A 251 -15.18 24.40 -15.96
CA GLU A 251 -14.92 24.48 -17.41
C GLU A 251 -15.39 23.22 -18.13
N ARG A 252 -15.10 22.03 -17.61
CA ARG A 252 -15.55 20.76 -18.21
C ARG A 252 -17.07 20.67 -18.27
N LEU A 253 -17.76 21.05 -17.22
CA LEU A 253 -19.21 21.07 -17.18
C LEU A 253 -19.81 22.12 -18.14
N ARG A 254 -19.12 23.25 -18.31
CA ARG A 254 -19.48 24.25 -19.31
C ARG A 254 -19.31 23.73 -20.74
N GLN A 255 -18.22 23.05 -21.02
CA GLN A 255 -17.94 22.42 -22.32
C GLN A 255 -18.96 21.32 -22.65
N GLU A 256 -19.26 20.46 -21.68
CA GLU A 256 -20.27 19.42 -21.81
C GLU A 256 -21.66 20.01 -22.16
N ARG A 257 -22.08 21.06 -21.45
CA ARG A 257 -23.37 21.77 -21.74
C ARG A 257 -23.36 22.42 -23.11
N LYS A 258 -22.23 23.01 -23.52
CA LYS A 258 -22.14 23.75 -24.80
C LYS A 258 -22.12 22.81 -26.01
N PHE A 259 -21.42 21.71 -25.94
CA PHE A 259 -21.17 20.84 -27.10
C PHE A 259 -21.95 19.52 -27.04
N GLY A 260 -22.53 19.14 -25.91
CA GLY A 260 -23.30 17.91 -25.74
C GLY A 260 -22.53 16.70 -26.22
N ASN A 261 -23.16 15.88 -27.07
CA ASN A 261 -22.55 14.64 -27.60
C ASN A 261 -21.31 14.85 -28.49
N ASN A 262 -21.05 16.08 -28.93
CA ASN A 262 -19.87 16.42 -29.72
C ASN A 262 -18.65 16.73 -28.84
N TRP A 263 -18.82 16.87 -27.55
CA TRP A 263 -17.72 17.06 -26.63
C TRP A 263 -16.95 15.75 -26.42
N LYS A 264 -15.62 15.84 -26.50
CA LYS A 264 -14.73 14.72 -26.19
C LYS A 264 -14.13 14.97 -24.78
N PRO A 265 -14.67 14.34 -23.76
CA PRO A 265 -14.16 14.51 -22.40
C PRO A 265 -12.72 14.00 -22.27
N PRO A 266 -11.90 14.61 -21.41
CA PRO A 266 -10.59 14.06 -21.08
C PRO A 266 -10.73 12.71 -20.38
N VAL A 267 -9.67 11.90 -20.45
CA VAL A 267 -9.61 10.62 -19.75
C VAL A 267 -8.75 10.80 -18.51
N ASP A 268 -9.37 10.94 -17.34
CA ASP A 268 -8.72 11.06 -16.03
C ASP A 268 -9.69 10.77 -14.88
N CYS A 269 -9.20 10.79 -13.63
CA CYS A 269 -10.05 10.48 -12.48
C CYS A 269 -11.10 11.56 -12.23
N ILE A 270 -10.82 12.84 -12.46
CA ILE A 270 -11.83 13.90 -12.33
C ILE A 270 -13.00 13.62 -13.27
N GLN A 271 -12.73 13.35 -14.54
CA GLN A 271 -13.78 13.07 -15.51
C GLN A 271 -14.56 11.79 -15.19
N TYR A 272 -13.86 10.76 -14.74
CA TYR A 272 -14.51 9.54 -14.30
C TYR A 272 -15.47 9.79 -13.14
N LEU A 273 -15.06 10.59 -12.15
CA LEU A 273 -15.89 10.97 -11.01
C LEU A 273 -17.12 11.80 -11.43
N LEU A 274 -16.94 12.78 -12.33
CA LEU A 274 -18.03 13.60 -12.85
C LEU A 274 -19.06 12.82 -13.70
N SER A 275 -18.63 11.70 -14.28
CA SER A 275 -19.48 10.84 -15.13
C SER A 275 -20.28 9.81 -14.34
N GLN A 276 -20.14 9.77 -13.00
CA GLN A 276 -20.85 8.78 -12.20
C GLN A 276 -22.35 9.07 -12.10
N PRO A 277 -23.19 8.01 -12.07
CA PRO A 277 -24.61 8.18 -11.83
C PRO A 277 -24.88 8.87 -10.49
N GLY A 278 -25.78 9.87 -10.50
CA GLY A 278 -26.18 10.61 -9.29
C GLY A 278 -25.26 11.75 -8.90
N VAL A 279 -24.21 12.03 -9.66
CA VAL A 279 -23.41 13.27 -9.46
C VAL A 279 -24.22 14.47 -9.90
N ASP A 280 -24.42 15.42 -8.98
CA ASP A 280 -25.06 16.71 -9.28
C ASP A 280 -24.06 17.59 -10.06
N LYS A 281 -24.30 17.74 -11.37
CA LYS A 281 -23.45 18.56 -12.24
C LYS A 281 -23.72 20.08 -12.10
N GLU A 282 -24.80 20.48 -11.47
CA GLU A 282 -25.05 21.89 -11.16
C GLU A 282 -24.35 22.34 -9.88
N ASN A 283 -24.24 21.40 -8.90
CA ASN A 283 -23.57 21.65 -7.63
C ASN A 283 -22.63 20.48 -7.28
N PRO A 284 -21.46 20.35 -7.94
CA PRO A 284 -20.54 19.25 -7.71
C PRO A 284 -20.02 19.21 -6.27
N ASP A 285 -19.98 18.02 -5.67
CA ASP A 285 -19.36 17.84 -4.37
C ASP A 285 -17.82 17.79 -4.50
N TYR A 286 -17.19 18.95 -4.40
CA TYR A 286 -15.73 19.09 -4.48
C TYR A 286 -15.01 18.40 -3.34
N VAL A 287 -15.63 18.23 -2.15
CA VAL A 287 -15.05 17.51 -1.02
C VAL A 287 -14.96 16.03 -1.35
N TRP A 288 -16.03 15.46 -1.89
CA TRP A 288 -16.08 14.08 -2.35
C TRP A 288 -15.05 13.81 -3.46
N ILE A 289 -14.99 14.66 -4.49
CA ILE A 289 -14.02 14.54 -5.61
C ILE A 289 -12.59 14.60 -5.08
N SER A 290 -12.24 15.65 -4.33
CA SER A 290 -10.88 15.81 -3.78
C SER A 290 -10.50 14.70 -2.81
N GLY A 291 -11.46 14.19 -2.04
CA GLY A 291 -11.30 13.07 -1.14
C GLY A 291 -10.84 11.80 -1.86
N TYR A 292 -11.49 11.45 -2.99
CA TYR A 292 -11.06 10.30 -3.81
C TYR A 292 -9.71 10.52 -4.46
N LEU A 293 -9.42 11.70 -4.99
CA LEU A 293 -8.08 12.00 -5.53
C LEU A 293 -6.99 11.79 -4.50
N LEU A 294 -7.18 12.28 -3.27
CA LEU A 294 -6.21 12.12 -2.18
C LEU A 294 -6.12 10.68 -1.67
N ALA A 295 -7.24 9.95 -1.59
CA ALA A 295 -7.25 8.54 -1.19
C ALA A 295 -6.49 7.66 -2.20
N ILE A 296 -6.70 7.89 -3.49
CA ILE A 296 -5.99 7.17 -4.57
C ILE A 296 -4.51 7.54 -4.57
N THR A 297 -4.18 8.82 -4.39
CA THR A 297 -2.79 9.28 -4.23
C THR A 297 -2.06 8.54 -3.12
N PHE A 298 -2.67 8.42 -1.95
CA PHE A 298 -2.09 7.68 -0.83
C PHE A 298 -1.84 6.20 -1.18
N ALA A 299 -2.81 5.56 -1.82
CA ALA A 299 -2.73 4.15 -2.17
C ALA A 299 -1.69 3.87 -3.28
N SER A 300 -1.58 4.77 -4.28
CA SER A 300 -0.73 4.54 -5.45
C SER A 300 0.73 4.93 -5.24
N MET A 301 1.01 6.09 -4.65
CA MET A 301 2.38 6.61 -4.61
C MET A 301 3.27 5.91 -3.58
N SER A 302 2.82 5.80 -2.32
CA SER A 302 3.69 5.30 -1.24
C SER A 302 4.08 3.84 -1.43
N THR A 303 3.19 3.03 -1.96
CA THR A 303 3.43 1.61 -2.23
C THR A 303 4.35 1.40 -3.43
N THR A 304 4.13 2.14 -4.53
CA THR A 304 5.00 2.12 -5.71
C THR A 304 6.42 2.56 -5.37
N VAL A 305 6.57 3.67 -4.64
CA VAL A 305 7.89 4.16 -4.19
C VAL A 305 8.60 3.14 -3.30
N SER A 306 7.88 2.50 -2.35
CA SER A 306 8.44 1.46 -1.49
C SER A 306 8.91 0.24 -2.30
N SER A 307 8.10 -0.22 -3.25
CA SER A 307 8.41 -1.34 -4.12
C SER A 307 9.60 -1.05 -5.04
N THR A 308 9.63 0.14 -5.63
CA THR A 308 10.78 0.60 -6.46
C THR A 308 12.05 0.74 -5.63
N THR A 309 11.96 1.24 -4.39
CA THR A 309 13.12 1.33 -3.50
C THR A 309 13.69 -0.05 -3.21
N ASN A 310 12.83 -1.04 -2.88
CA ASN A 310 13.27 -2.41 -2.65
C ASN A 310 13.91 -3.01 -3.89
N PHE A 311 13.30 -2.84 -5.07
CA PHE A 311 13.90 -3.27 -6.34
C PHE A 311 15.29 -2.67 -6.55
N LEU A 312 15.45 -1.35 -6.36
CA LEU A 312 16.73 -0.67 -6.55
C LEU A 312 17.80 -1.11 -5.56
N LEU A 313 17.45 -1.37 -4.29
CA LEU A 313 18.37 -1.91 -3.30
C LEU A 313 18.83 -3.33 -3.66
N ASP A 314 17.91 -4.16 -4.19
CA ASP A 314 18.23 -5.50 -4.67
C ASP A 314 19.10 -5.44 -5.94
N PHE A 315 18.76 -4.58 -6.91
CA PHE A 315 19.53 -4.38 -8.13
C PHE A 315 20.95 -3.84 -7.86
N ALA A 316 21.06 -2.81 -7.02
CA ALA A 316 22.33 -2.17 -6.68
C ALA A 316 23.32 -3.08 -5.95
N SER A 317 22.83 -4.11 -5.27
CA SER A 317 23.64 -5.05 -4.50
C SER A 317 23.94 -6.38 -5.20
N ARG A 318 23.47 -6.56 -6.44
CA ARG A 318 23.61 -7.80 -7.22
C ARG A 318 24.09 -7.54 -8.64
N PRO A 319 25.40 -7.21 -8.80
CA PRO A 319 25.98 -6.87 -10.09
C PRO A 319 25.91 -8.01 -11.13
N GLU A 320 25.74 -9.26 -10.67
CA GLU A 320 25.60 -10.45 -11.52
C GLU A 320 24.38 -10.41 -12.45
N TYR A 321 23.38 -9.54 -12.18
CA TYR A 321 22.18 -9.40 -13.01
C TYR A 321 22.23 -8.17 -13.93
N TRP A 322 23.23 -7.28 -13.79
CA TRP A 322 23.19 -5.97 -14.46
C TRP A 322 23.24 -6.06 -15.97
N ASP A 323 24.13 -6.88 -16.54
CA ASP A 323 24.33 -6.98 -17.98
C ASP A 323 23.11 -7.65 -18.64
N ASP A 324 22.61 -8.71 -18.08
CA ASP A 324 21.43 -9.41 -18.56
C ASP A 324 20.17 -8.54 -18.56
N LEU A 325 19.98 -7.74 -17.48
CA LEU A 325 18.86 -6.82 -17.39
C LEU A 325 19.03 -5.64 -18.35
N LEU A 326 20.25 -5.13 -18.55
CA LEU A 326 20.54 -4.07 -19.51
C LEU A 326 20.24 -4.55 -20.95
N GLU A 327 20.77 -5.72 -21.35
CA GLU A 327 20.53 -6.31 -22.66
C GLU A 327 19.02 -6.45 -22.98
N GLU A 328 18.24 -6.91 -22.00
CA GLU A 328 16.79 -6.99 -22.15
C GLU A 328 16.16 -5.63 -22.41
N GLN A 329 16.58 -4.57 -21.66
CA GLN A 329 16.04 -3.23 -21.82
C GLN A 329 16.44 -2.61 -23.18
N GLU A 330 17.65 -2.84 -23.65
CA GLU A 330 18.10 -2.37 -24.96
C GLU A 330 17.34 -3.05 -26.10
N LYS A 331 17.01 -4.33 -25.93
CA LYS A 331 16.23 -5.10 -26.92
C LYS A 331 14.78 -4.62 -27.02
N PHE A 332 14.10 -4.41 -25.88
CA PHE A 332 12.65 -4.12 -25.88
C PHE A 332 12.31 -2.64 -25.77
N ASN A 333 13.26 -1.79 -25.37
CA ASN A 333 13.11 -0.35 -25.27
C ASN A 333 14.35 0.39 -25.84
N PRO A 334 14.76 0.14 -27.11
CA PRO A 334 16.05 0.62 -27.65
C PRO A 334 16.17 2.15 -27.67
N ASN A 335 15.07 2.85 -27.95
CA ASN A 335 15.04 4.32 -28.13
C ASN A 335 14.48 5.05 -26.91
N ASP A 336 14.40 4.41 -25.74
CA ASP A 336 13.74 4.94 -24.54
C ASP A 336 12.28 5.36 -24.80
N LYS A 337 11.64 4.69 -25.77
CA LYS A 337 10.27 4.98 -26.17
C LYS A 337 9.48 3.68 -26.30
N LEU A 338 8.65 3.43 -25.28
CA LEU A 338 7.69 2.32 -25.30
C LEU A 338 6.44 2.78 -26.06
N THR A 339 6.01 2.00 -27.02
CA THR A 339 4.87 2.31 -27.89
C THR A 339 3.62 1.52 -27.51
N ASP A 340 3.80 0.38 -26.86
CA ASP A 340 2.70 -0.46 -26.40
C ASP A 340 3.04 -1.25 -25.12
N LEU A 341 2.00 -1.80 -24.49
CA LEU A 341 2.13 -2.59 -23.27
C LEU A 341 2.78 -3.96 -23.50
N ASP A 342 2.77 -4.43 -24.76
CA ASP A 342 3.37 -5.71 -25.12
C ASP A 342 4.90 -5.67 -24.97
N GLN A 343 5.53 -4.53 -25.29
CA GLN A 343 6.96 -4.34 -25.05
C GLN A 343 7.32 -4.48 -23.56
N ILE A 344 6.49 -3.92 -22.65
CA ILE A 344 6.70 -4.05 -21.21
C ILE A 344 6.49 -5.51 -20.77
N SER A 345 5.51 -6.19 -21.36
CA SER A 345 5.22 -7.60 -21.03
C SER A 345 6.37 -8.53 -21.38
N LYS A 346 7.11 -8.23 -22.45
CA LYS A 346 8.28 -8.99 -22.92
C LYS A 346 9.55 -8.81 -22.08
N MET A 347 9.58 -7.85 -21.16
CA MET A 347 10.66 -7.69 -20.19
C MET A 347 10.55 -8.74 -19.08
N GLU A 348 10.80 -10.02 -19.41
CA GLU A 348 10.57 -11.16 -18.51
C GLU A 348 11.66 -11.29 -17.43
N LYS A 349 12.94 -10.97 -17.76
CA LYS A 349 14.03 -10.97 -16.80
C LYS A 349 13.77 -9.90 -15.72
N LEU A 350 13.39 -8.67 -16.14
CA LEU A 350 13.05 -7.58 -15.23
C LEU A 350 11.83 -7.92 -14.38
N ASP A 351 10.80 -8.52 -14.96
CA ASP A 351 9.60 -8.94 -14.25
C ASP A 351 9.89 -9.99 -13.19
N SER A 352 10.69 -11.02 -13.53
CA SER A 352 11.12 -12.08 -12.61
C SER A 352 11.94 -11.52 -11.47
N PHE A 353 12.91 -10.65 -11.75
CA PHE A 353 13.74 -9.99 -10.75
C PHE A 353 12.90 -9.12 -9.79
N LEU A 354 11.99 -8.32 -10.34
CA LEU A 354 11.06 -7.50 -9.54
C LEU A 354 10.19 -8.36 -8.64
N LYS A 355 9.62 -9.46 -9.16
CA LYS A 355 8.78 -10.37 -8.40
C LYS A 355 9.52 -10.98 -7.21
N GLU A 356 10.77 -11.42 -7.43
CA GLU A 356 11.61 -11.97 -6.37
C GLU A 356 11.98 -10.93 -5.31
N ALA A 357 12.30 -9.70 -5.75
CA ALA A 357 12.54 -8.59 -4.82
C ALA A 357 11.31 -8.32 -3.95
N LEU A 358 10.10 -8.28 -4.53
CA LEU A 358 8.84 -8.07 -3.80
C LEU A 358 8.49 -9.27 -2.89
N ARG A 359 8.83 -10.50 -3.27
CA ARG A 359 8.62 -11.68 -2.44
C ARG A 359 9.43 -11.60 -1.15
N LEU A 360 10.72 -11.32 -1.26
CA LEU A 360 11.65 -11.31 -0.12
C LEU A 360 11.55 -10.04 0.74
N THR A 361 10.95 -8.99 0.23
CA THR A 361 10.80 -7.72 0.96
C THR A 361 9.36 -7.42 1.38
N GLY A 362 8.48 -8.38 1.17
CA GLY A 362 7.07 -8.29 1.56
C GLY A 362 6.86 -8.17 3.07
N ASN A 363 5.65 -7.83 3.46
CA ASN A 363 5.25 -7.76 4.86
C ASN A 363 5.35 -9.15 5.53
N VAL A 364 5.65 -9.16 6.83
CA VAL A 364 5.63 -10.38 7.64
C VAL A 364 4.20 -10.79 7.96
N PHE A 365 3.42 -9.83 8.47
CA PHE A 365 2.03 -10.00 8.85
C PHE A 365 1.23 -8.78 8.42
N SER A 366 0.17 -8.97 7.65
CA SER A 366 -0.58 -7.87 7.07
C SER A 366 -1.94 -8.34 6.51
N LEU A 367 -2.54 -7.53 5.65
CA LEU A 367 -3.80 -7.81 4.96
C LEU A 367 -4.89 -8.22 5.95
N ILE A 368 -5.03 -7.42 7.03
CA ILE A 368 -6.04 -7.64 8.05
C ILE A 368 -7.40 -7.33 7.46
N HIS A 369 -8.33 -8.25 7.65
CA HIS A 369 -9.74 -8.15 7.26
C HIS A 369 -10.62 -8.22 8.51
N ARG A 370 -11.75 -7.54 8.47
CA ARG A 370 -12.77 -7.61 9.52
C ARG A 370 -13.93 -8.49 9.04
N VAL A 371 -14.39 -9.40 9.89
CA VAL A 371 -15.60 -10.18 9.63
C VAL A 371 -16.81 -9.23 9.70
N THR A 372 -17.45 -8.99 8.57
CA THR A 372 -18.62 -8.11 8.40
C THR A 372 -19.91 -8.87 8.19
N GLY A 373 -19.82 -10.13 7.73
CA GLY A 373 -20.91 -11.09 7.70
C GLY A 373 -21.33 -11.57 9.10
N SER A 374 -22.16 -12.58 9.17
CA SER A 374 -22.57 -13.18 10.45
C SER A 374 -21.40 -13.87 11.15
N GLU A 375 -20.63 -14.61 10.40
CA GLU A 375 -19.45 -15.35 10.82
C GLU A 375 -18.55 -15.68 9.61
N LEU A 376 -17.28 -15.97 9.86
CA LEU A 376 -16.37 -16.59 8.88
C LEU A 376 -16.08 -18.02 9.32
N LYS A 377 -16.38 -18.99 8.45
CA LYS A 377 -16.10 -20.43 8.66
C LYS A 377 -14.90 -20.86 7.85
N PHE A 378 -14.02 -21.62 8.47
CA PHE A 378 -12.88 -22.26 7.83
C PHE A 378 -13.14 -23.74 7.57
N SER A 379 -12.53 -24.30 6.53
CA SER A 379 -12.68 -25.71 6.14
C SER A 379 -12.23 -26.70 7.23
N ASN A 380 -11.34 -26.28 8.12
CA ASN A 380 -10.91 -27.06 9.28
C ASN A 380 -11.87 -26.98 10.48
N GLY A 381 -13.04 -26.36 10.33
CA GLY A 381 -14.10 -26.26 11.32
C GLY A 381 -14.02 -25.07 12.26
N TYR A 382 -12.94 -24.28 12.26
CA TYR A 382 -12.89 -23.05 13.05
C TYR A 382 -13.84 -21.98 12.53
N GLN A 383 -14.28 -21.11 13.43
CA GLN A 383 -15.27 -20.06 13.15
C GLN A 383 -14.86 -18.75 13.82
N LEU A 384 -15.07 -17.63 13.11
CA LEU A 384 -14.86 -16.28 13.65
C LEU A 384 -16.18 -15.52 13.63
N PRO A 385 -16.63 -14.97 14.77
CA PRO A 385 -17.87 -14.20 14.83
C PRO A 385 -17.71 -12.85 14.12
N ARG A 386 -18.86 -12.25 13.81
CA ARG A 386 -18.91 -10.88 13.28
C ARG A 386 -18.14 -9.93 14.18
N GLY A 387 -17.33 -9.08 13.56
CA GLY A 387 -16.50 -8.09 14.25
C GLY A 387 -15.10 -8.58 14.59
N SER A 388 -14.76 -9.85 14.36
CA SER A 388 -13.40 -10.36 14.51
C SER A 388 -12.48 -9.81 13.44
N ASN A 389 -11.20 -9.64 13.78
CA ASN A 389 -10.15 -9.30 12.84
C ASN A 389 -9.32 -10.55 12.51
N VAL A 390 -9.06 -10.77 11.22
CA VAL A 390 -8.24 -11.86 10.69
C VAL A 390 -7.15 -11.31 9.80
N GLY A 391 -5.90 -11.68 10.07
CA GLY A 391 -4.72 -11.24 9.31
C GLY A 391 -3.94 -12.41 8.74
N ILE A 392 -3.17 -12.15 7.70
CA ILE A 392 -2.42 -13.16 6.98
C ILE A 392 -0.94 -13.13 7.39
N TYR A 393 -0.38 -14.29 7.76
CA TYR A 393 1.05 -14.47 8.00
C TYR A 393 1.75 -14.64 6.65
N LEU A 394 2.02 -13.51 5.97
CA LEU A 394 2.53 -13.47 4.60
C LEU A 394 3.91 -14.10 4.47
N LYS A 395 4.79 -13.92 5.46
CA LYS A 395 6.11 -14.52 5.41
C LYS A 395 6.05 -16.05 5.39
N ASN A 396 5.06 -16.65 6.05
CA ASN A 396 4.81 -18.09 5.99
C ASN A 396 4.49 -18.59 4.57
N VAL A 397 3.89 -17.71 3.73
CA VAL A 397 3.61 -18.03 2.31
C VAL A 397 4.84 -17.79 1.44
N HIS A 398 5.49 -16.63 1.62
CA HIS A 398 6.58 -16.18 0.74
C HIS A 398 7.92 -16.90 1.00
N TYR A 399 8.07 -17.55 2.16
CA TYR A 399 9.28 -18.25 2.55
C TYR A 399 9.05 -19.76 2.76
N ASP A 400 8.03 -20.27 2.08
CA ASP A 400 7.68 -21.70 2.12
C ASP A 400 8.68 -22.54 1.29
N ASP A 401 9.37 -23.47 1.93
CA ASP A 401 10.36 -24.34 1.31
C ASP A 401 9.77 -25.34 0.31
N GLU A 402 8.53 -25.78 0.52
CA GLU A 402 7.80 -26.63 -0.44
C GLU A 402 7.56 -25.92 -1.77
N ARG A 403 7.35 -24.60 -1.73
CA ARG A 403 7.03 -23.77 -2.91
C ARG A 403 8.26 -23.15 -3.57
N TYR A 404 9.23 -22.74 -2.77
CA TYR A 404 10.38 -21.97 -3.21
C TYR A 404 11.71 -22.72 -3.13
N GLY A 405 11.67 -24.02 -2.72
CA GLY A 405 12.84 -24.88 -2.60
C GLY A 405 13.54 -24.76 -1.24
N PRO A 406 14.62 -25.54 -1.02
CA PRO A 406 15.22 -25.75 0.29
C PRO A 406 15.87 -24.49 0.91
N ASP A 407 16.09 -23.44 0.12
CA ASP A 407 16.57 -22.14 0.60
C ASP A 407 15.65 -21.02 0.11
N PRO A 408 14.45 -20.87 0.69
CA PRO A 408 13.49 -19.86 0.28
C PRO A 408 13.96 -18.42 0.60
N ASN A 409 15.00 -18.25 1.42
CA ASN A 409 15.61 -16.95 1.73
C ASN A 409 16.57 -16.47 0.64
N LYS A 410 17.10 -17.39 -0.17
CA LYS A 410 18.04 -17.04 -1.22
C LYS A 410 17.33 -16.28 -2.34
N PHE A 411 17.87 -15.11 -2.66
CA PHE A 411 17.43 -14.33 -3.83
C PHE A 411 17.82 -15.06 -5.13
N ASP A 412 16.82 -15.25 -5.99
CA ASP A 412 17.03 -15.77 -7.34
C ASP A 412 16.21 -14.90 -8.30
N GLY A 413 16.89 -13.95 -8.97
CA GLY A 413 16.25 -12.98 -9.86
C GLY A 413 15.56 -13.61 -11.08
N TYR A 414 15.89 -14.86 -11.41
CA TYR A 414 15.30 -15.58 -12.54
C TYR A 414 14.37 -16.72 -12.12
N ARG A 415 13.97 -16.77 -10.85
CA ARG A 415 13.07 -17.79 -10.30
C ARG A 415 11.79 -17.98 -11.10
N TYR A 416 11.28 -16.91 -11.70
CA TYR A 416 10.01 -16.91 -12.44
C TYR A 416 10.17 -16.86 -13.96
N LEU A 417 11.41 -16.80 -14.47
CA LEU A 417 11.68 -16.74 -15.89
C LEU A 417 11.16 -18.00 -16.59
N GLY A 418 10.50 -17.83 -17.75
CA GLY A 418 9.88 -18.92 -18.50
C GLY A 418 8.63 -19.54 -17.84
N LYS A 419 8.13 -18.96 -16.74
CA LYS A 419 6.89 -19.37 -16.10
C LYS A 419 5.80 -18.36 -16.44
N GLU A 420 4.61 -18.82 -16.77
CA GLU A 420 3.44 -17.95 -17.02
C GLU A 420 2.92 -17.31 -15.71
N SER A 421 3.81 -16.63 -15.02
CA SER A 421 3.54 -16.08 -13.69
C SER A 421 4.10 -14.64 -13.55
N PRO A 422 3.62 -13.67 -14.36
CA PRO A 422 4.06 -12.29 -14.26
C PRO A 422 3.78 -11.71 -12.87
N THR A 423 4.55 -10.70 -12.47
CA THR A 423 4.49 -10.08 -11.15
C THR A 423 3.10 -9.54 -10.80
N SER A 424 2.35 -9.05 -11.80
CA SER A 424 0.98 -8.57 -11.62
C SER A 424 -0.07 -9.68 -11.47
N LYS A 425 0.28 -10.96 -11.74
CA LYS A 425 -0.64 -12.09 -11.59
C LYS A 425 -0.72 -12.51 -10.12
N VAL A 426 -1.92 -12.50 -9.58
CA VAL A 426 -2.17 -12.99 -8.21
C VAL A 426 -2.20 -14.51 -8.18
N SER A 427 -1.60 -15.10 -7.16
CA SER A 427 -1.58 -16.55 -6.94
C SER A 427 -1.53 -16.89 -5.45
N ARG A 428 -1.75 -18.15 -5.11
CA ARG A 428 -1.63 -18.63 -3.72
C ARG A 428 -0.21 -18.54 -3.18
N ASP A 429 0.77 -18.52 -4.06
CA ASP A 429 2.19 -18.51 -3.71
C ASP A 429 2.75 -17.10 -3.59
N PHE A 430 2.13 -16.12 -4.23
CA PHE A 430 2.57 -14.73 -4.24
C PHE A 430 1.44 -13.80 -3.85
N LEU A 431 1.41 -13.43 -2.58
CA LEU A 431 0.35 -12.64 -1.95
C LEU A 431 0.72 -11.16 -1.75
N HIS A 432 1.75 -10.67 -2.42
CA HIS A 432 2.17 -9.27 -2.31
C HIS A 432 1.02 -8.29 -2.60
N PHE A 433 0.18 -8.64 -3.55
CA PHE A 433 -1.01 -7.88 -3.95
C PHE A 433 -2.32 -8.44 -3.39
N GLY A 434 -2.28 -9.30 -2.40
CA GLY A 434 -3.46 -10.06 -1.97
C GLY A 434 -3.92 -11.05 -3.04
N MET A 435 -5.16 -11.53 -2.93
CA MET A 435 -5.70 -12.53 -3.86
C MET A 435 -7.22 -12.42 -3.96
N GLY A 436 -7.79 -13.08 -4.98
CA GLY A 436 -9.24 -13.20 -5.17
C GLY A 436 -9.92 -11.83 -5.30
N ARG A 437 -11.05 -11.67 -4.60
CA ARG A 437 -11.82 -10.41 -4.60
C ARG A 437 -11.16 -9.27 -3.81
N HIS A 438 -10.16 -9.58 -2.98
CA HIS A 438 -9.39 -8.62 -2.19
C HIS A 438 -8.02 -8.32 -2.81
N ALA A 439 -7.81 -8.72 -4.08
CA ALA A 439 -6.59 -8.39 -4.80
C ALA A 439 -6.48 -6.88 -5.06
N CYS A 440 -5.25 -6.37 -4.99
CA CYS A 440 -4.98 -4.97 -5.29
C CYS A 440 -5.46 -4.59 -6.71
N PRO A 441 -6.36 -3.62 -6.85
CA PRO A 441 -6.89 -3.23 -8.16
C PRO A 441 -5.85 -2.51 -9.03
N GLY A 442 -4.92 -1.79 -8.41
CA GLY A 442 -3.88 -1.02 -9.10
C GLY A 442 -2.61 -1.81 -9.47
N ARG A 443 -2.54 -3.12 -9.16
CA ARG A 443 -1.32 -3.93 -9.33
C ARG A 443 -0.75 -3.94 -10.76
N ILE A 444 -1.61 -3.94 -11.78
CA ILE A 444 -1.18 -3.95 -13.18
C ILE A 444 -0.50 -2.63 -13.53
N PHE A 445 -1.15 -1.50 -13.17
CA PHE A 445 -0.57 -0.18 -13.37
C PHE A 445 0.76 -0.02 -12.61
N ALA A 446 0.75 -0.34 -11.30
CA ALA A 446 1.93 -0.20 -10.45
C ALA A 446 3.14 -1.01 -10.96
N ILE A 447 2.94 -2.26 -11.37
CA ILE A 447 4.05 -3.08 -11.90
C ILE A 447 4.58 -2.52 -13.22
N ASN A 448 3.71 -2.07 -14.11
CA ASN A 448 4.15 -1.46 -15.37
C ASN A 448 4.88 -0.14 -15.13
N GLU A 449 4.41 0.70 -14.21
CA GLU A 449 5.09 1.94 -13.82
C GLU A 449 6.49 1.67 -13.23
N ILE A 450 6.60 0.67 -12.33
CA ILE A 450 7.89 0.25 -11.76
C ILE A 450 8.82 -0.27 -12.85
N LYS A 451 8.32 -1.11 -13.77
CA LYS A 451 9.13 -1.64 -14.89
C LYS A 451 9.61 -0.52 -15.81
N MET A 452 8.76 0.45 -16.17
CA MET A 452 9.14 1.61 -16.98
C MET A 452 10.23 2.45 -16.30
N LEU A 453 10.05 2.79 -15.02
CA LEU A 453 11.03 3.55 -14.25
C LEU A 453 12.34 2.77 -14.10
N SER A 454 12.26 1.47 -13.78
CA SER A 454 13.44 0.61 -13.65
C SER A 454 14.19 0.48 -14.98
N SER A 455 13.50 0.37 -16.10
CA SER A 455 14.10 0.35 -17.44
C SER A 455 14.93 1.61 -17.71
N ILE A 456 14.37 2.79 -17.42
CA ILE A 456 15.09 4.08 -17.57
C ILE A 456 16.34 4.11 -16.69
N LEU A 457 16.21 3.69 -15.43
CA LEU A 457 17.31 3.74 -14.46
C LEU A 457 18.43 2.74 -14.81
N ILE A 458 18.08 1.51 -15.20
CA ILE A 458 19.04 0.47 -15.62
C ILE A 458 19.84 0.91 -16.83
N LYS A 459 19.21 1.53 -17.82
CA LYS A 459 19.87 1.99 -19.06
C LYS A 459 20.77 3.21 -18.81
N LYS A 460 20.36 4.14 -17.95
CA LYS A 460 21.10 5.39 -17.73
C LYS A 460 22.25 5.24 -16.75
N TYR A 461 22.07 4.39 -15.72
CA TYR A 461 23.00 4.40 -14.58
C TYR A 461 23.52 3.01 -14.20
N LYS A 462 24.76 2.99 -13.76
CA LYS A 462 25.29 1.97 -12.87
C LYS A 462 24.92 2.37 -11.44
N ILE A 463 24.20 1.52 -10.73
CA ILE A 463 23.65 1.84 -9.41
C ILE A 463 24.28 0.88 -8.39
N THR A 464 24.86 1.43 -7.32
CA THR A 464 25.50 0.64 -6.26
C THR A 464 25.06 1.10 -4.88
N THR A 465 25.11 0.20 -3.89
CA THR A 465 25.04 0.57 -2.48
C THR A 465 26.44 0.90 -1.97
N LYS A 466 26.53 1.77 -0.96
CA LYS A 466 27.83 2.08 -0.32
C LYS A 466 28.47 0.84 0.31
N SER A 467 27.65 -0.03 0.90
CA SER A 467 28.09 -1.28 1.54
C SER A 467 28.37 -2.40 0.56
N LYS A 468 27.98 -2.28 -0.72
CA LYS A 468 27.98 -3.35 -1.74
C LYS A 468 27.20 -4.60 -1.29
N LYS A 469 26.28 -4.43 -0.35
CA LYS A 469 25.39 -5.47 0.18
C LYS A 469 23.95 -4.98 0.17
N ARG A 470 23.01 -5.90 0.13
CA ARG A 470 21.59 -5.59 0.28
C ARG A 470 21.30 -5.29 1.76
N PRO A 471 20.90 -4.06 2.12
CA PRO A 471 20.54 -3.74 3.49
C PRO A 471 19.18 -4.36 3.85
N SER A 472 19.05 -4.82 5.10
CA SER A 472 17.80 -5.39 5.59
C SER A 472 16.72 -4.32 5.76
N ASN A 473 15.48 -4.66 5.45
CA ASN A 473 14.33 -3.81 5.71
C ASN A 473 14.05 -3.69 7.22
N PHE A 474 13.38 -2.61 7.61
CA PHE A 474 12.81 -2.47 8.95
C PHE A 474 11.42 -3.10 8.98
N ILE A 475 11.13 -3.83 10.05
CA ILE A 475 9.80 -4.39 10.30
C ILE A 475 9.18 -3.64 11.46
N ILE A 476 8.01 -3.02 11.22
CA ILE A 476 7.24 -2.32 12.26
C ILE A 476 5.83 -2.88 12.23
N SER A 477 5.40 -3.48 13.34
CA SER A 477 4.05 -4.07 13.46
C SER A 477 3.68 -5.01 12.30
N GLY A 478 4.66 -5.79 11.81
CA GLY A 478 4.50 -6.75 10.71
C GLY A 478 4.62 -6.15 9.30
N VAL A 479 4.70 -4.83 9.17
CA VAL A 479 4.88 -4.13 7.89
C VAL A 479 6.36 -3.94 7.62
N SER A 480 6.80 -4.24 6.40
CA SER A 480 8.18 -4.11 5.93
C SER A 480 8.40 -2.74 5.27
N PHE A 481 9.42 -2.03 5.71
CA PHE A 481 9.83 -0.74 5.17
C PHE A 481 11.24 -0.82 4.61
N PRO A 482 11.50 -0.29 3.39
CA PRO A 482 12.84 -0.26 2.81
C PRO A 482 13.84 0.45 3.70
N ASN A 483 15.09 -0.05 3.69
CA ASN A 483 16.19 0.61 4.36
C ASN A 483 16.52 1.94 3.66
N PRO A 484 16.78 3.03 4.40
CA PRO A 484 17.15 4.32 3.83
C PRO A 484 18.64 4.42 3.40
N GLU A 485 19.31 3.29 3.15
CA GLU A 485 20.70 3.31 2.69
C GLU A 485 20.82 4.14 1.40
N PRO A 486 21.81 5.06 1.32
CA PRO A 486 22.09 5.84 0.13
C PRO A 486 22.49 4.95 -1.04
N LEU A 487 22.03 5.32 -2.24
CA LEU A 487 22.49 4.72 -3.49
C LEU A 487 23.43 5.67 -4.23
N ILE A 488 24.41 5.09 -4.90
CA ILE A 488 25.39 5.78 -5.73
C ILE A 488 25.00 5.54 -7.18
N PHE A 489 24.77 6.62 -7.91
CA PHE A 489 24.42 6.63 -9.33
C PHE A 489 25.63 7.14 -10.14
N GLU A 490 26.02 6.38 -11.14
CA GLU A 490 27.09 6.70 -12.07
C GLU A 490 26.56 6.50 -13.50
N LYS A 491 26.79 7.46 -14.39
CA LYS A 491 26.35 7.35 -15.79
C LYS A 491 26.95 6.13 -16.45
N ARG A 492 26.12 5.34 -17.15
CA ARG A 492 26.65 4.30 -18.01
C ARG A 492 27.32 4.90 -19.24
N VAL A 493 28.56 4.52 -19.48
CA VAL A 493 29.22 4.80 -20.75
C VAL A 493 28.63 3.81 -21.76
N LYS A 494 28.01 4.31 -22.83
CA LYS A 494 27.60 3.45 -23.95
C LYS A 494 28.85 2.81 -24.54
N ALA A 495 28.89 1.47 -24.55
CA ALA A 495 29.95 0.71 -25.18
C ALA A 495 29.94 0.93 -26.69
#